data_4c06b91ae6aed0314e56f472fdbafe48
#
_entry.id   4c06b91ae6aed0314e56f472fdbafe48
#
_cell.length_a   1.000
_cell.length_b   1.000
_cell.length_c   1.000
_cell.angle_alpha   90.00
_cell.angle_beta   90.00
_cell.angle_gamma   90.00
#
_symmetry.space_group_name_H-M   'P 1'
#
loop_
_entity.id
_entity.type
_entity.pdbx_description
1 polymer ?
#
loop_
_entity_poly.entity_id
_entity_poly.type
_entity_poly.pdbx_seq_one_letter_code
_entity_poly.pdbx_strand_id
1 'polypeptide(L)'
;MQTIIRVEKLAKTFNQHQALHAVDLNIHHGEMVALLGPSGSGKSTLLRHLSGLITGDKSVGSHIELLGRTVQREGRLARDIRKSRANTGYIFQQFNLVNRLSVLENVLIGALGSTPFWRTCFSW
;
A
#
# COMPACT_ATOMS: atom_id res chain seq x y z
N MET A 1 -21.86 -8.20 -3.43
CA MET A 1 -20.85 -7.16 -3.78
C MET A 1 -19.46 -7.76 -3.60
N GLN A 2 -18.58 -7.54 -4.55
CA GLN A 2 -17.21 -8.06 -4.46
C GLN A 2 -16.35 -7.13 -3.59
N THR A 3 -15.83 -7.64 -2.48
CA THR A 3 -14.87 -6.89 -1.64
C THR A 3 -13.53 -6.83 -2.35
N ILE A 4 -12.98 -5.62 -2.52
CA ILE A 4 -11.68 -5.38 -3.16
C ILE A 4 -10.58 -5.04 -2.15
N ILE A 5 -10.94 -4.46 -1.01
CA ILE A 5 -10.03 -4.22 0.11
C ILE A 5 -10.67 -4.79 1.37
N ARG A 6 -9.93 -5.63 2.07
CA ARG A 6 -10.29 -6.16 3.38
C ARG A 6 -9.15 -5.93 4.34
N VAL A 7 -9.45 -5.29 5.46
CA VAL A 7 -8.54 -5.09 6.58
C VAL A 7 -9.17 -5.68 7.83
N GLU A 8 -8.44 -6.50 8.54
CA GLU A 8 -8.90 -7.15 9.76
C GLU A 8 -7.88 -6.93 10.87
N LYS A 9 -8.32 -6.43 12.00
CA LYS A 9 -7.55 -6.24 13.24
C LYS A 9 -6.19 -5.60 13.05
N LEU A 10 -6.08 -4.63 12.11
CA LEU A 10 -4.82 -3.97 11.85
C LEU A 10 -4.45 -3.03 13.00
N ALA A 11 -3.34 -3.31 13.63
CA ALA A 11 -2.75 -2.47 14.66
C ALA A 11 -1.36 -1.99 14.23
N LYS A 12 -1.00 -0.77 14.62
CA LYS A 12 0.33 -0.22 14.41
C LYS A 12 0.74 0.70 15.53
N THR A 13 1.88 0.38 16.12
CA THR A 13 2.53 1.19 17.14
C THR A 13 3.87 1.70 16.62
N PHE A 14 4.14 2.98 16.78
CA PHE A 14 5.43 3.62 16.53
C PHE A 14 6.00 4.08 17.88
N ASN A 15 7.15 3.51 18.27
CA ASN A 15 7.73 3.71 19.59
C ASN A 15 6.69 3.40 20.68
N GLN A 16 6.14 4.41 21.34
CA GLN A 16 5.12 4.23 22.39
C GLN A 16 3.74 4.77 21.98
N HIS A 17 3.61 5.25 20.75
CA HIS A 17 2.36 5.80 20.23
C HIS A 17 1.66 4.79 19.31
N GLN A 18 0.47 4.36 19.70
CA GLN A 18 -0.37 3.48 18.88
C GLN A 18 -1.12 4.32 17.85
N ALA A 19 -0.73 4.20 16.57
CA ALA A 19 -1.31 4.94 15.46
C ALA A 19 -2.57 4.27 14.90
N LEU A 20 -2.67 2.94 14.96
CA LEU A 20 -3.83 2.15 14.54
C LEU A 20 -4.22 1.17 15.64
N HIS A 21 -5.50 1.12 15.98
CA HIS A 21 -6.08 0.35 17.07
C HIS A 21 -7.00 -0.72 16.52
N ALA A 22 -6.48 -1.89 16.11
CA ALA A 22 -7.24 -3.03 15.61
C ALA A 22 -8.32 -2.62 14.57
N VAL A 23 -7.89 -1.92 13.52
CA VAL A 23 -8.78 -1.36 12.49
C VAL A 23 -9.33 -2.48 11.63
N ASP A 24 -10.65 -2.46 11.44
CA ASP A 24 -11.38 -3.29 10.48
C ASP A 24 -11.96 -2.38 9.38
N LEU A 25 -11.80 -2.78 8.10
CA LEU A 25 -12.29 -2.02 6.96
C LEU A 25 -12.59 -2.96 5.79
N ASN A 26 -13.76 -2.80 5.19
CA ASN A 26 -14.11 -3.47 3.94
C ASN A 26 -14.51 -2.42 2.91
N ILE A 27 -13.93 -2.50 1.71
CA ILE A 27 -14.27 -1.65 0.56
C ILE A 27 -14.64 -2.56 -0.60
N HIS A 28 -15.76 -2.25 -1.26
CA HIS A 28 -16.29 -3.03 -2.37
C HIS A 28 -15.91 -2.41 -3.72
N HIS A 29 -16.07 -3.19 -4.76
CA HIS A 29 -15.81 -2.73 -6.12
C HIS A 29 -16.69 -1.53 -6.48
N GLY A 30 -16.06 -0.49 -7.03
CA GLY A 30 -16.74 0.75 -7.45
C GLY A 30 -16.97 1.77 -6.33
N GLU A 31 -16.60 1.47 -5.10
CA GLU A 31 -16.73 2.44 -4.00
C GLU A 31 -15.60 3.48 -4.02
N MET A 32 -15.96 4.71 -3.67
CA MET A 32 -15.04 5.78 -3.32
C MET A 32 -15.15 6.04 -1.82
N VAL A 33 -14.06 5.87 -1.10
CA VAL A 33 -14.01 6.02 0.36
C VAL A 33 -13.11 7.18 0.76
N ALA A 34 -13.61 8.08 1.61
CA ALA A 34 -12.83 9.16 2.19
C ALA A 34 -12.51 8.89 3.65
N LEU A 35 -11.24 9.01 4.03
CA LEU A 35 -10.79 8.94 5.41
C LEU A 35 -10.74 10.37 5.99
N LEU A 36 -11.59 10.66 6.96
CA LEU A 36 -11.69 11.96 7.61
C LEU A 36 -11.13 11.89 9.03
N GLY A 37 -10.47 12.94 9.44
CA GLY A 37 -9.93 13.06 10.79
C GLY A 37 -8.82 14.10 10.90
N PRO A 38 -8.46 14.51 12.14
CA PRO A 38 -7.39 15.49 12.37
C PRO A 38 -6.02 14.95 11.93
N SER A 39 -5.01 15.84 11.89
CA SER A 39 -3.63 15.44 11.70
C SER A 39 -3.19 14.48 12.80
N GLY A 40 -2.44 13.43 12.45
CA GLY A 40 -2.00 12.41 13.40
C GLY A 40 -3.01 11.32 13.74
N SER A 41 -4.21 11.32 13.12
CA SER A 41 -5.25 10.30 13.38
C SER A 41 -5.01 8.93 12.69
N GLY A 42 -3.86 8.72 12.06
CA GLY A 42 -3.51 7.43 11.45
C GLY A 42 -3.91 7.24 9.98
N LYS A 43 -4.56 8.21 9.31
CA LYS A 43 -5.02 8.10 7.91
C LYS A 43 -3.90 7.68 6.93
N SER A 44 -2.81 8.42 6.91
CA SER A 44 -1.66 8.12 6.04
C SER A 44 -0.99 6.80 6.43
N THR A 45 -1.00 6.46 7.72
CA THR A 45 -0.49 5.18 8.22
C THR A 45 -1.32 4.02 7.66
N LEU A 46 -2.65 4.12 7.70
CA LEU A 46 -3.55 3.12 7.13
C LEU A 46 -3.28 2.94 5.62
N LEU A 47 -3.25 4.03 4.85
CA LEU A 47 -2.99 3.98 3.40
C LEU A 47 -1.63 3.32 3.06
N ARG A 48 -0.58 3.59 3.85
CA ARG A 48 0.72 2.94 3.67
C ARG A 48 0.69 1.44 3.95
N HIS A 49 -0.17 0.98 4.88
CA HIS A 49 -0.36 -0.46 5.11
C HIS A 49 -1.11 -1.11 3.95
N LEU A 50 -2.16 -0.48 3.41
CA LEU A 50 -2.91 -0.99 2.26
C LEU A 50 -2.03 -1.18 1.03
N SER A 51 -1.10 -0.26 0.79
CA SER A 51 -0.14 -0.36 -0.32
C SER A 51 1.06 -1.27 -0.03
N GLY A 52 1.14 -1.84 1.18
CA GLY A 52 2.25 -2.71 1.59
C GLY A 52 3.58 -1.97 1.74
N LEU A 53 3.58 -0.65 1.93
CA LEU A 53 4.80 0.14 2.15
C LEU A 53 5.35 -0.02 3.57
N ILE A 54 4.48 -0.30 4.52
CA ILE A 54 4.84 -0.58 5.93
C ILE A 54 4.06 -1.79 6.43
N THR A 55 4.56 -2.44 7.47
CA THR A 55 3.93 -3.60 8.11
C THR A 55 3.26 -3.21 9.42
N GLY A 56 2.12 -3.85 9.70
CA GLY A 56 1.44 -3.78 10.98
C GLY A 56 2.23 -4.45 12.11
N ASP A 57 1.72 -4.32 13.32
CA ASP A 57 2.24 -5.03 14.47
C ASP A 57 1.96 -6.54 14.32
N LYS A 58 2.78 -7.36 14.98
CA LYS A 58 2.61 -8.83 14.99
C LYS A 58 1.45 -9.19 15.92
N SER A 59 0.23 -8.97 15.46
CA SER A 59 -0.99 -9.31 16.20
C SER A 59 -1.72 -10.47 15.53
N VAL A 60 -2.20 -11.40 16.34
CA VAL A 60 -2.93 -12.58 15.87
C VAL A 60 -4.22 -12.17 15.14
N GLY A 61 -4.41 -12.68 13.94
CA GLY A 61 -5.57 -12.41 13.10
C GLY A 61 -5.51 -11.09 12.33
N SER A 62 -4.42 -10.31 12.44
CA SER A 62 -4.21 -9.12 11.60
C SER A 62 -3.98 -9.53 10.14
N HIS A 63 -4.81 -9.01 9.25
CA HIS A 63 -4.76 -9.38 7.82
C HIS A 63 -5.15 -8.19 6.94
N ILE A 64 -4.44 -8.02 5.84
CA ILE A 64 -4.83 -7.11 4.75
C ILE A 64 -4.85 -7.87 3.45
N GLU A 65 -5.97 -7.78 2.76
CA GLU A 65 -6.19 -8.34 1.43
C GLU A 65 -6.57 -7.24 0.45
N LEU A 66 -6.01 -7.29 -0.75
CA LEU A 66 -6.28 -6.35 -1.83
C LEU A 66 -6.50 -7.12 -3.13
N LEU A 67 -7.63 -6.91 -3.78
CA LEU A 67 -8.01 -7.58 -5.03
C LEU A 67 -7.88 -9.12 -4.94
N GLY A 68 -8.30 -9.71 -3.81
CA GLY A 68 -8.22 -11.16 -3.57
C GLY A 68 -6.79 -11.67 -3.27
N ARG A 69 -5.82 -10.78 -3.05
CA ARG A 69 -4.44 -11.13 -2.71
C ARG A 69 -4.07 -10.63 -1.33
N THR A 70 -3.42 -11.47 -0.55
CA THR A 70 -2.86 -11.05 0.73
C THR A 70 -1.75 -10.02 0.50
N VAL A 71 -1.85 -8.87 1.15
CA VAL A 71 -0.80 -7.84 1.22
C VAL A 71 0.11 -8.11 2.40
N GLN A 72 -0.49 -8.32 3.57
CA GLN A 72 0.23 -8.69 4.78
C GLN A 72 -0.66 -9.48 5.74
N ARG A 73 -0.02 -10.29 6.58
CA ARG A 73 -0.67 -11.05 7.64
C ARG A 73 0.23 -11.06 8.88
N GLU A 74 -0.34 -10.72 10.03
CA GLU A 74 0.34 -10.77 11.34
C GLU A 74 1.73 -10.09 11.33
N GLY A 75 1.80 -8.90 10.73
CA GLY A 75 3.02 -8.10 10.66
C GLY A 75 4.07 -8.58 9.63
N ARG A 76 3.69 -9.45 8.70
CA ARG A 76 4.57 -9.95 7.63
C ARG A 76 3.98 -9.66 6.26
N LEU A 77 4.79 -9.08 5.37
CA LEU A 77 4.40 -8.91 3.97
C LEU A 77 4.28 -10.25 3.25
N ALA A 78 3.34 -10.33 2.32
CA ALA A 78 3.24 -11.46 1.41
C ALA A 78 4.50 -11.58 0.53
N ARG A 79 4.89 -12.80 0.17
CA ARG A 79 6.06 -13.05 -0.69
C ARG A 79 5.93 -12.43 -2.08
N ASP A 80 4.72 -12.35 -2.59
CA ASP A 80 4.37 -11.79 -3.90
C ASP A 80 3.87 -10.34 -3.84
N ILE A 81 4.21 -9.59 -2.79
CA ILE A 81 3.79 -8.19 -2.58
C ILE A 81 4.02 -7.30 -3.80
N ARG A 82 5.02 -7.60 -4.63
CA ARG A 82 5.31 -6.87 -5.87
C ARG A 82 4.13 -6.90 -6.84
N LYS A 83 3.39 -8.02 -6.91
CA LYS A 83 2.20 -8.15 -7.75
C LYS A 83 1.05 -7.27 -7.25
N SER A 84 0.86 -7.20 -5.94
CA SER A 84 -0.15 -6.32 -5.33
C SER A 84 0.21 -4.85 -5.57
N ARG A 85 1.47 -4.47 -5.39
CA ARG A 85 1.95 -3.09 -5.65
C ARG A 85 1.82 -2.69 -7.13
N ALA A 86 2.06 -3.61 -8.07
CA ALA A 86 1.92 -3.33 -9.50
C ALA A 86 0.47 -3.01 -9.91
N ASN A 87 -0.51 -3.50 -9.15
CA ASN A 87 -1.94 -3.27 -9.39
C ASN A 87 -2.53 -2.14 -8.52
N THR A 88 -1.68 -1.40 -7.79
CA THR A 88 -2.12 -0.36 -6.86
C THR A 88 -1.41 0.95 -7.18
N GLY A 89 -2.17 1.99 -7.48
CA GLY A 89 -1.65 3.36 -7.55
C GLY A 89 -1.65 4.00 -6.16
N TYR A 90 -0.52 4.57 -5.76
CA TYR A 90 -0.39 5.34 -4.52
C TYR A 90 0.08 6.75 -4.83
N ILE A 91 -0.74 7.75 -4.51
CA ILE A 91 -0.39 9.16 -4.68
C ILE A 91 0.12 9.69 -3.34
N PHE A 92 1.39 10.03 -3.29
CA PHE A 92 2.01 10.60 -2.09
C PHE A 92 1.62 12.06 -1.92
N GLN A 93 1.63 12.53 -0.68
CA GLN A 93 1.41 13.95 -0.36
C GLN A 93 2.54 14.85 -0.91
N GLN A 94 3.76 14.34 -0.98
CA GLN A 94 4.90 14.97 -1.65
C GLN A 94 5.08 14.37 -3.03
N PHE A 95 5.67 15.12 -3.97
CA PHE A 95 5.82 14.68 -5.36
C PHE A 95 6.68 13.41 -5.52
N ASN A 96 7.58 13.13 -4.58
CA ASN A 96 8.48 11.96 -4.58
C ASN A 96 9.23 11.76 -5.90
N LEU A 97 9.61 12.86 -6.54
CA LEU A 97 10.39 12.84 -7.77
C LEU A 97 11.86 12.53 -7.47
N VAL A 98 12.49 11.77 -8.36
CA VAL A 98 13.94 11.58 -8.33
C VAL A 98 14.58 12.75 -9.05
N ASN A 99 15.19 13.66 -8.28
CA ASN A 99 15.68 14.95 -8.78
C ASN A 99 16.79 14.86 -9.87
N ARG A 100 17.45 13.69 -9.95
CA ARG A 100 18.53 13.44 -10.95
C ARG A 100 18.00 12.88 -12.27
N LEU A 101 16.71 12.60 -12.36
CA LEU A 101 16.06 12.04 -13.54
C LEU A 101 15.21 13.12 -14.21
N SER A 102 15.08 13.02 -15.53
CA SER A 102 14.17 13.86 -16.31
C SER A 102 12.70 13.56 -15.95
N VAL A 103 11.79 14.40 -16.39
CA VAL A 103 10.34 14.19 -16.21
C VAL A 103 9.91 12.87 -16.86
N LEU A 104 10.39 12.60 -18.07
CA LEU A 104 10.07 11.36 -18.80
C LEU A 104 10.53 10.12 -18.03
N GLU A 105 11.75 10.10 -17.53
CA GLU A 105 12.29 9.00 -16.74
C GLU A 105 11.51 8.78 -15.45
N ASN A 106 11.14 9.85 -14.73
CA ASN A 106 10.28 9.75 -13.55
C ASN A 106 8.92 9.11 -13.85
N VAL A 107 8.32 9.41 -15.00
CA VAL A 107 7.05 8.78 -15.43
C VAL A 107 7.27 7.31 -15.82
N LEU A 108 8.33 7.01 -16.56
CA LEU A 108 8.63 5.65 -17.05
C LEU A 108 8.97 4.67 -15.92
N ILE A 109 9.56 5.14 -14.81
CA ILE A 109 9.82 4.30 -13.62
C ILE A 109 8.53 3.61 -13.13
N GLY A 110 7.39 4.28 -13.22
CA GLY A 110 6.10 3.69 -12.83
C GLY A 110 5.71 2.45 -13.65
N ALA A 111 6.20 2.33 -14.88
CA ALA A 111 5.91 1.21 -15.78
C ALA A 111 6.87 0.01 -15.61
N LEU A 112 7.95 0.14 -14.82
CA LEU A 112 8.97 -0.92 -14.65
C LEU A 112 8.38 -2.23 -14.13
N GLY A 113 7.37 -2.17 -13.27
CA GLY A 113 6.72 -3.36 -12.72
C GLY A 113 5.96 -4.21 -13.73
N SER A 114 5.55 -3.62 -14.85
CA SER A 114 4.82 -4.28 -15.95
C SER A 114 5.69 -4.57 -17.19
N THR A 115 6.93 -4.06 -17.21
CA THR A 115 7.83 -4.20 -18.36
C THR A 115 8.74 -5.42 -18.20
N PRO A 116 8.88 -6.28 -19.21
CA PRO A 116 9.81 -7.41 -19.19
C PRO A 116 11.26 -6.95 -19.00
N PHE A 117 12.01 -7.67 -18.17
CA PHE A 117 13.39 -7.33 -17.78
C PHE A 117 14.32 -7.03 -18.97
N TRP A 118 14.23 -7.80 -20.06
CA TRP A 118 15.06 -7.60 -21.26
C TRP A 118 14.78 -6.26 -21.97
N ARG A 119 13.55 -5.74 -21.93
CA ARG A 119 13.23 -4.41 -22.46
C ARG A 119 13.79 -3.29 -21.59
N THR A 120 13.83 -3.48 -20.29
CA THR A 120 14.40 -2.50 -19.35
C THR A 120 15.92 -2.36 -19.52
N CYS A 121 16.62 -3.43 -19.92
CA CYS A 121 18.07 -3.43 -20.11
C CYS A 121 18.53 -2.85 -21.49
N PHE A 122 17.66 -2.90 -22.51
CA PHE A 122 18.06 -2.56 -23.90
C PHE A 122 17.33 -1.33 -24.48
N SER A 123 16.50 -0.66 -23.69
CA SER A 123 15.60 0.40 -24.17
C SER A 123 15.93 1.80 -23.59
N TRP A 124 17.20 2.04 -23.31
CA TRP A 124 17.69 3.39 -22.94
C TRP A 124 18.69 3.89 -23.96
#